data_873de17ed3cb870f28ded754b5c78474
#
_entry.id   873de17ed3cb870f28ded754b5c78474
#
_cell.length_a   1.000
_cell.length_b   1.000
_cell.length_c   1.000
_cell.angle_alpha   90.00
_cell.angle_beta   90.00
_cell.angle_gamma   90.00
#
_symmetry.space_group_name_H-M   'P 1'
#
loop_
_entity.id
_entity.type
_entity.pdbx_description
1 polymer ?
#
loop_
_entity_poly.entity_id
_entity_poly.type
_entity_poly.pdbx_seq_one_letter_code
_entity_poly.pdbx_strand_id
1 'polypeptide(L)'
;MASSTSSSASSAVPEQLHSHAFWSDPTQAPRRLAVLLLNARHASWRIPASGASGAGPLQPRDLFWSLWSQASVTVCADGGANRLFDLCARFDAQDRVLPQYIKGDLDSLRADVRSFYAARGTRVLHDADQNTNDLDKCLQLLRDLQDDADGERFSVVIFGAMGGRFDQEIQNLNALFRWHDVFRDLVLLSEDTTARLLLPGRRHVIAPHLETFETRTCGLVPLAGACASCTTTGLKWDLDGSMPMGFGGLISTSNHLVADVVTVECSHPLVWTTEMQPQP
;
A
#
# COMPACT_ATOMS: atom_id res chain seq x y z
N MET A 1 33.21 -5.24 -50.74
CA MET A 1 32.54 -5.97 -49.65
C MET A 1 32.62 -5.10 -48.45
N ALA A 2 31.50 -4.42 -48.10
CA ALA A 2 31.40 -3.59 -46.94
C ALA A 2 30.66 -4.39 -45.83
N SER A 3 31.36 -4.72 -44.76
CA SER A 3 30.82 -5.40 -43.60
C SER A 3 30.06 -4.37 -42.75
N SER A 4 28.74 -4.49 -42.73
CA SER A 4 27.88 -3.74 -41.81
C SER A 4 27.93 -4.38 -40.43
N THR A 5 28.66 -3.79 -39.51
CA THR A 5 28.58 -4.13 -38.08
C THR A 5 27.30 -3.51 -37.51
N SER A 6 26.27 -4.35 -37.30
CA SER A 6 25.09 -3.97 -36.54
C SER A 6 25.48 -3.94 -35.07
N SER A 7 25.61 -2.74 -34.51
CA SER A 7 25.68 -2.54 -33.06
C SER A 7 24.30 -2.82 -32.44
N SER A 8 24.13 -3.97 -31.79
CA SER A 8 22.99 -4.23 -30.94
C SER A 8 23.08 -3.30 -29.70
N ALA A 9 22.34 -2.21 -29.70
CA ALA A 9 22.12 -1.45 -28.48
C ALA A 9 21.38 -2.37 -27.50
N SER A 10 22.04 -2.80 -26.45
CA SER A 10 21.42 -3.45 -25.31
C SER A 10 20.49 -2.38 -24.65
N SER A 11 19.19 -2.49 -24.89
CA SER A 11 18.22 -1.65 -24.19
C SER A 11 18.29 -2.00 -22.70
N ALA A 12 18.74 -1.05 -21.89
CA ALA A 12 18.77 -1.22 -20.44
C ALA A 12 17.35 -1.57 -19.93
N VAL A 13 17.27 -2.55 -19.04
CA VAL A 13 16.00 -2.93 -18.40
C VAL A 13 15.47 -1.71 -17.66
N PRO A 14 14.20 -1.29 -17.85
CA PRO A 14 13.65 -0.12 -17.18
C PRO A 14 13.62 -0.33 -15.67
N GLU A 15 13.94 0.72 -14.91
CA GLU A 15 13.91 0.69 -13.44
C GLU A 15 12.60 1.27 -12.90
N GLN A 16 12.11 0.68 -11.81
CA GLN A 16 10.98 1.16 -11.04
C GLN A 16 11.40 1.33 -9.57
N LEU A 17 11.43 2.58 -9.12
CA LEU A 17 11.72 2.90 -7.72
C LEU A 17 10.46 2.75 -6.85
N HIS A 18 10.62 2.05 -5.73
CA HIS A 18 9.65 1.91 -4.64
C HIS A 18 10.25 2.50 -3.37
N SER A 19 9.98 3.77 -3.10
CA SER A 19 10.50 4.48 -1.92
C SER A 19 9.37 4.82 -0.96
N HIS A 20 9.60 4.59 0.32
CA HIS A 20 8.72 4.99 1.42
C HIS A 20 9.22 6.25 2.15
N ALA A 21 10.18 6.98 1.60
CA ALA A 21 10.73 8.19 2.21
C ALA A 21 9.65 9.24 2.55
N PHE A 22 8.60 9.34 1.73
CA PHE A 22 7.49 10.27 1.98
C PHE A 22 6.65 9.94 3.23
N TRP A 23 6.83 8.78 3.84
CA TRP A 23 6.12 8.44 5.07
C TRP A 23 6.54 9.34 6.24
N SER A 24 7.75 9.87 6.22
CA SER A 24 8.25 10.81 7.22
C SER A 24 8.52 12.22 6.65
N ASP A 25 8.74 12.33 5.35
CA ASP A 25 9.07 13.59 4.68
C ASP A 25 7.98 13.97 3.65
N PRO A 26 7.03 14.85 4.02
CA PRO A 26 5.96 15.29 3.13
C PRO A 26 6.43 15.93 1.82
N THR A 27 7.66 16.44 1.77
CA THR A 27 8.21 17.05 0.54
C THR A 27 8.47 16.03 -0.56
N GLN A 28 8.57 14.73 -0.19
CA GLN A 28 8.75 13.60 -1.09
C GLN A 28 7.42 12.88 -1.42
N ALA A 29 6.30 13.38 -0.89
CA ALA A 29 5.00 12.78 -1.14
C ALA A 29 4.65 12.78 -2.64
N PRO A 30 4.02 11.70 -3.14
CA PRO A 30 3.46 11.72 -4.48
C PRO A 30 2.46 12.88 -4.61
N ARG A 31 2.48 13.58 -5.73
CA ARG A 31 1.57 14.71 -5.97
C ARG A 31 0.09 14.32 -5.78
N ARG A 32 -0.25 13.08 -6.11
CA ARG A 32 -1.59 12.51 -5.89
C ARG A 32 -1.49 11.27 -5.02
N LEU A 33 -1.49 11.47 -3.71
CA LEU A 33 -1.58 10.40 -2.71
C LEU A 33 -3.05 10.18 -2.36
N ALA A 34 -3.52 8.92 -2.46
CA ALA A 34 -4.81 8.49 -1.93
C ALA A 34 -4.59 7.54 -0.74
N VAL A 35 -5.32 7.78 0.34
CA VAL A 35 -5.33 6.89 1.51
C VAL A 35 -6.71 6.26 1.66
N LEU A 36 -6.75 4.93 1.67
CA LEU A 36 -7.95 4.13 1.82
C LEU A 36 -7.88 3.33 3.12
N LEU A 37 -8.96 3.38 3.92
CA LEU A 37 -9.06 2.68 5.19
C LEU A 37 -10.13 1.59 5.11
N LEU A 38 -9.72 0.33 5.30
CA LEU A 38 -10.60 -0.83 5.36
C LEU A 38 -11.16 -1.08 6.77
N ASN A 39 -12.18 -1.93 6.87
CA ASN A 39 -12.82 -2.31 8.13
C ASN A 39 -11.98 -3.34 8.92
N ALA A 40 -10.73 -3.01 9.24
CA ALA A 40 -9.86 -3.81 10.08
C ALA A 40 -9.63 -3.16 11.45
N ARG A 41 -9.11 -3.92 12.41
CA ARG A 41 -8.77 -3.39 13.73
C ARG A 41 -7.44 -2.65 13.65
N HIS A 42 -7.40 -1.45 14.24
CA HIS A 42 -6.21 -0.58 14.27
C HIS A 42 -6.03 -0.08 15.70
N ALA A 43 -5.50 -0.95 16.55
CA ALA A 43 -5.42 -0.66 17.99
C ALA A 43 -4.26 0.27 18.34
N SER A 44 -3.19 0.24 17.57
CA SER A 44 -1.90 0.86 17.90
C SER A 44 -1.69 2.26 17.31
N TRP A 45 -2.46 2.67 16.29
CA TRP A 45 -2.24 3.98 15.67
C TRP A 45 -2.61 5.15 16.55
N ARG A 46 -1.91 6.27 16.34
CA ARG A 46 -2.06 7.51 17.09
C ARG A 46 -2.44 8.68 16.18
N ILE A 47 -3.26 9.59 16.73
CA ILE A 47 -3.53 10.89 16.12
C ILE A 47 -2.97 11.95 17.07
N PRO A 48 -2.07 12.82 16.63
CA PRO A 48 -1.49 13.87 17.46
C PRO A 48 -2.55 14.87 17.97
N ALA A 49 -2.34 15.44 19.14
CA ALA A 49 -3.20 16.52 19.67
C ALA A 49 -3.16 17.77 18.75
N SER A 50 -4.25 18.55 18.78
CA SER A 50 -4.29 19.84 18.08
C SER A 50 -3.18 20.77 18.57
N GLY A 51 -2.42 21.36 17.65
CA GLY A 51 -1.34 22.30 17.98
C GLY A 51 -0.01 21.65 18.40
N ALA A 52 0.05 20.34 18.53
CA ALA A 52 1.32 19.63 18.60
C ALA A 52 1.96 19.64 17.21
N SER A 53 2.64 20.72 16.85
CA SER A 53 3.70 20.66 15.83
C SER A 53 4.69 19.62 16.33
N GLY A 54 4.90 18.53 15.57
CA GLY A 54 5.62 17.34 15.99
C GLY A 54 6.98 17.62 16.64
N ALA A 55 6.96 17.91 17.93
CA ALA A 55 8.10 18.32 18.73
C ALA A 55 8.98 17.12 19.17
N GLY A 56 8.78 15.95 18.58
CA GLY A 56 9.55 14.74 18.86
C GLY A 56 9.77 13.92 17.59
N PRO A 57 10.68 12.93 17.65
CA PRO A 57 10.88 12.01 16.53
C PRO A 57 9.61 11.22 16.26
N LEU A 58 9.32 10.98 14.98
CA LEU A 58 8.22 10.13 14.56
C LEU A 58 8.35 8.74 15.16
N GLN A 59 7.22 8.17 15.55
CA GLN A 59 7.10 6.83 16.08
C GLN A 59 6.34 5.93 15.10
N PRO A 60 6.51 4.59 15.13
CA PRO A 60 5.78 3.69 14.24
C PRO A 60 4.26 3.94 14.23
N ARG A 61 3.65 4.21 15.38
CA ARG A 61 2.22 4.51 15.55
C ARG A 61 1.73 5.83 14.91
N ASP A 62 2.65 6.70 14.46
CA ASP A 62 2.30 7.96 13.80
C ASP A 62 2.07 7.81 12.29
N LEU A 63 2.38 6.64 11.71
CA LEU A 63 2.31 6.39 10.27
C LEU A 63 0.94 6.70 9.67
N PHE A 64 -0.14 6.26 10.34
CA PHE A 64 -1.50 6.55 9.85
C PHE A 64 -1.71 8.05 9.68
N TRP A 65 -1.42 8.85 10.71
CA TRP A 65 -1.58 10.30 10.67
C TRP A 65 -0.64 10.95 9.66
N SER A 66 0.59 10.50 9.58
CA SER A 66 1.56 11.02 8.61
C SER A 66 1.04 10.88 7.17
N LEU A 67 0.51 9.73 6.79
CA LEU A 67 -0.03 9.51 5.46
C LEU A 67 -1.40 10.17 5.24
N TRP A 68 -2.29 10.10 6.24
CA TRP A 68 -3.62 10.71 6.15
C TRP A 68 -3.55 12.22 5.93
N SER A 69 -2.68 12.91 6.66
CA SER A 69 -2.54 14.37 6.56
C SER A 69 -1.92 14.86 5.26
N GLN A 70 -1.19 14.01 4.54
CA GLN A 70 -0.59 14.29 3.24
C GLN A 70 -1.52 13.91 2.07
N ALA A 71 -2.56 13.10 2.31
CA ALA A 71 -3.39 12.56 1.26
C ALA A 71 -4.20 13.65 0.55
N SER A 72 -4.19 13.62 -0.79
CA SER A 72 -5.07 14.45 -1.62
C SER A 72 -6.50 13.90 -1.66
N VAL A 73 -6.66 12.59 -1.46
CA VAL A 73 -7.96 11.91 -1.35
C VAL A 73 -7.92 10.90 -0.20
N THR A 74 -8.96 10.93 0.64
CA THR A 74 -9.16 9.99 1.74
C THR A 74 -10.49 9.26 1.60
N VAL A 75 -10.47 7.93 1.68
CA VAL A 75 -11.64 7.07 1.52
C VAL A 75 -11.72 6.07 2.66
N CYS A 76 -12.92 5.89 3.22
CA CYS A 76 -13.21 4.75 4.08
C CYS A 76 -14.11 3.75 3.35
N ALA A 77 -13.72 2.48 3.36
CA ALA A 77 -14.52 1.39 2.82
C ALA A 77 -15.54 0.95 3.89
N ASP A 78 -16.81 1.24 3.66
CA ASP A 78 -17.95 0.88 4.50
C ASP A 78 -17.67 1.02 6.01
N GLY A 79 -17.65 -0.09 6.77
CA GLY A 79 -17.34 -0.14 8.21
C GLY A 79 -15.94 0.38 8.59
N GLY A 80 -15.05 0.65 7.65
CA GLY A 80 -13.79 1.36 7.87
C GLY A 80 -14.02 2.75 8.47
N ALA A 81 -15.13 3.41 8.15
CA ALA A 81 -15.51 4.68 8.76
C ALA A 81 -15.78 4.57 10.27
N ASN A 82 -16.34 3.44 10.73
CA ASN A 82 -16.50 3.19 12.16
C ASN A 82 -15.15 3.10 12.86
N ARG A 83 -14.18 2.43 12.21
CA ARG A 83 -12.80 2.29 12.75
C ARG A 83 -12.12 3.64 12.89
N LEU A 84 -12.27 4.48 11.87
CA LEU A 84 -11.74 5.85 11.90
C LEU A 84 -12.40 6.66 13.04
N PHE A 85 -13.72 6.61 13.14
CA PHE A 85 -14.45 7.32 14.17
C PHE A 85 -14.02 6.90 15.58
N ASP A 86 -13.93 5.58 15.84
CA ASP A 86 -13.53 5.03 17.12
C ASP A 86 -12.04 5.33 17.44
N LEU A 87 -11.15 5.32 16.42
CA LEU A 87 -9.77 5.76 16.55
C LEU A 87 -9.70 7.24 16.97
N CYS A 88 -10.42 8.11 16.25
CA CYS A 88 -10.44 9.54 16.52
C CYS A 88 -11.01 9.87 17.91
N ALA A 89 -12.00 9.10 18.38
CA ALA A 89 -12.59 9.27 19.71
C ALA A 89 -11.56 9.08 20.84
N ARG A 90 -10.60 8.18 20.66
CA ARG A 90 -9.52 7.96 21.64
C ARG A 90 -8.59 9.17 21.83
N PHE A 91 -8.54 10.07 20.86
CA PHE A 91 -7.63 11.22 20.81
C PHE A 91 -8.36 12.56 20.73
N ASP A 92 -9.68 12.57 20.93
CA ASP A 92 -10.53 13.78 20.80
C ASP A 92 -10.31 14.48 19.44
N ALA A 93 -10.31 13.69 18.36
CA ALA A 93 -9.93 14.13 17.02
C ALA A 93 -11.02 13.94 15.96
N GLN A 94 -12.27 13.60 16.35
CA GLN A 94 -13.34 13.27 15.41
C GLN A 94 -13.63 14.43 14.44
N ASP A 95 -13.58 15.67 14.90
CA ASP A 95 -13.85 16.84 14.07
C ASP A 95 -12.66 17.26 13.18
N ARG A 96 -11.47 16.68 13.40
CA ARG A 96 -10.25 16.99 12.64
C ARG A 96 -9.93 15.99 11.56
N VAL A 97 -10.37 14.74 11.73
CA VAL A 97 -10.01 13.63 10.85
C VAL A 97 -11.26 13.15 10.15
N LEU A 98 -11.58 13.82 9.06
CA LEU A 98 -12.79 13.56 8.28
C LEU A 98 -12.39 12.90 6.95
N PRO A 99 -12.96 11.74 6.59
CA PRO A 99 -12.75 11.17 5.28
C PRO A 99 -13.51 12.02 4.24
N GLN A 100 -12.96 12.17 3.04
CA GLN A 100 -13.67 12.83 1.95
C GLN A 100 -14.80 11.94 1.43
N TYR A 101 -14.58 10.62 1.44
CA TYR A 101 -15.56 9.65 0.94
C TYR A 101 -15.71 8.48 1.92
N ILE A 102 -16.94 7.97 2.01
CA ILE A 102 -17.27 6.65 2.54
C ILE A 102 -17.98 5.90 1.42
N LYS A 103 -17.48 4.74 1.00
CA LYS A 103 -18.06 3.97 -0.11
C LYS A 103 -18.14 2.48 0.22
N GLY A 104 -19.23 1.85 -0.17
CA GLY A 104 -19.53 0.43 0.03
C GLY A 104 -21.03 0.17 -0.11
N ASP A 105 -21.48 -1.02 0.27
CA ASP A 105 -22.92 -1.33 0.39
C ASP A 105 -23.53 -0.74 1.68
N LEU A 106 -22.68 -0.24 2.58
CA LEU A 106 -23.02 0.47 3.82
C LEU A 106 -23.79 -0.37 4.85
N ASP A 107 -23.70 -1.69 4.76
CA ASP A 107 -24.35 -2.61 5.69
C ASP A 107 -23.66 -2.66 7.05
N SER A 108 -22.34 -2.46 7.07
CA SER A 108 -21.53 -2.40 8.29
C SER A 108 -21.38 -0.98 8.86
N LEU A 109 -21.80 0.06 8.14
CA LEU A 109 -21.68 1.45 8.59
C LEU A 109 -22.71 1.80 9.66
N ARG A 110 -22.28 2.12 10.88
CA ARG A 110 -23.16 2.54 11.96
C ARG A 110 -23.91 3.83 11.59
N ALA A 111 -25.19 3.90 11.96
CA ALA A 111 -26.07 5.05 11.63
C ALA A 111 -25.60 6.36 12.27
N ASP A 112 -25.08 6.32 13.52
CA ASP A 112 -24.51 7.47 14.22
C ASP A 112 -23.26 8.00 13.50
N VAL A 113 -22.35 7.12 13.08
CA VAL A 113 -21.13 7.45 12.35
C VAL A 113 -21.44 8.02 10.96
N ARG A 114 -22.39 7.40 10.25
CA ARG A 114 -22.88 7.91 8.97
C ARG A 114 -23.39 9.34 9.10
N SER A 115 -24.26 9.58 10.08
CA SER A 115 -24.84 10.90 10.32
C SER A 115 -23.78 11.93 10.71
N PHE A 116 -22.82 11.54 11.55
CA PHE A 116 -21.73 12.39 12.00
C PHE A 116 -20.89 12.89 10.81
N TYR A 117 -20.40 11.97 9.95
CA TYR A 117 -19.55 12.32 8.83
C TYR A 117 -20.32 13.06 7.73
N ALA A 118 -21.54 12.64 7.41
CA ALA A 118 -22.37 13.32 6.41
C ALA A 118 -22.65 14.77 6.79
N ALA A 119 -22.94 15.05 8.06
CA ALA A 119 -23.15 16.42 8.58
C ALA A 119 -21.90 17.31 8.49
N ARG A 120 -20.71 16.72 8.30
CA ARG A 120 -19.41 17.41 8.18
C ARG A 120 -18.85 17.44 6.77
N GLY A 121 -19.67 17.11 5.77
CA GLY A 121 -19.32 17.22 4.37
C GLY A 121 -18.69 15.97 3.73
N THR A 122 -18.55 14.87 4.47
CA THR A 122 -18.13 13.59 3.88
C THR A 122 -19.19 13.08 2.89
N ARG A 123 -18.74 12.69 1.70
CA ARG A 123 -19.62 12.11 0.66
C ARG A 123 -19.82 10.62 0.94
N VAL A 124 -21.01 10.24 1.37
CA VAL A 124 -21.40 8.84 1.61
C VAL A 124 -22.02 8.26 0.35
N LEU A 125 -21.31 7.35 -0.29
CA LEU A 125 -21.65 6.78 -1.59
C LEU A 125 -22.06 5.30 -1.43
N HIS A 126 -23.35 5.05 -1.52
CA HIS A 126 -23.90 3.70 -1.50
C HIS A 126 -23.70 3.02 -2.86
N ASP A 127 -23.21 1.78 -2.84
CA ASP A 127 -23.02 0.94 -4.01
C ASP A 127 -23.54 -0.47 -3.69
N ALA A 128 -24.70 -0.79 -4.23
CA ALA A 128 -25.44 -2.01 -3.96
C ALA A 128 -24.91 -3.23 -4.75
N ASP A 129 -23.88 -3.08 -5.58
CA ASP A 129 -23.32 -4.21 -6.33
C ASP A 129 -22.74 -5.25 -5.37
N GLN A 130 -23.30 -6.45 -5.39
CA GLN A 130 -22.84 -7.59 -4.56
C GLN A 130 -21.78 -8.46 -5.26
N ASN A 131 -21.43 -8.16 -6.53
CA ASN A 131 -20.40 -8.88 -7.27
C ASN A 131 -19.00 -8.28 -7.03
N THR A 132 -18.93 -7.11 -6.42
CA THR A 132 -17.67 -6.43 -6.05
C THR A 132 -17.59 -6.24 -4.55
N ASN A 133 -16.39 -6.39 -3.98
CA ASN A 133 -16.14 -6.08 -2.57
C ASN A 133 -15.91 -4.57 -2.37
N ASP A 134 -15.92 -4.12 -1.11
CA ASP A 134 -15.81 -2.70 -0.80
C ASP A 134 -14.46 -2.09 -1.18
N LEU A 135 -13.35 -2.85 -1.12
CA LEU A 135 -12.06 -2.39 -1.62
C LEU A 135 -12.13 -2.08 -3.12
N ASP A 136 -12.66 -3.00 -3.94
CA ASP A 136 -12.80 -2.79 -5.38
C ASP A 136 -13.73 -1.60 -5.70
N LYS A 137 -14.85 -1.43 -4.96
CA LYS A 137 -15.72 -0.26 -5.09
C LYS A 137 -15.00 1.06 -4.82
N CYS A 138 -14.14 1.07 -3.79
CA CYS A 138 -13.32 2.24 -3.45
C CYS A 138 -12.21 2.51 -4.47
N LEU A 139 -11.55 1.47 -4.98
CA LEU A 139 -10.54 1.61 -6.03
C LEU A 139 -11.17 2.08 -7.35
N GLN A 140 -12.40 1.65 -7.66
CA GLN A 140 -13.16 2.16 -8.78
C GLN A 140 -13.46 3.66 -8.63
N LEU A 141 -13.90 4.10 -7.44
CA LEU A 141 -14.06 5.53 -7.14
C LEU A 141 -12.77 6.31 -7.37
N LEU A 142 -11.63 5.81 -6.89
CA LEU A 142 -10.34 6.47 -7.07
C LEU A 142 -9.94 6.56 -8.55
N ARG A 143 -10.20 5.51 -9.35
CA ARG A 143 -9.99 5.53 -10.79
C ARG A 143 -10.84 6.62 -11.46
N ASP A 144 -12.15 6.69 -11.15
CA ASP A 144 -13.05 7.66 -11.73
C ASP A 144 -12.62 9.10 -11.37
N LEU A 145 -12.19 9.35 -10.11
CA LEU A 145 -11.61 10.62 -9.66
C LEU A 145 -10.26 10.95 -10.33
N GLN A 146 -9.53 9.94 -10.77
CA GLN A 146 -8.28 10.10 -11.50
C GLN A 146 -8.53 10.53 -12.95
N ASP A 147 -9.51 9.93 -13.60
CA ASP A 147 -9.86 10.20 -15.00
C ASP A 147 -10.43 11.62 -15.16
N ASP A 148 -11.13 12.14 -14.15
CA ASP A 148 -11.66 13.51 -14.11
C ASP A 148 -10.59 14.61 -14.00
N ALA A 149 -9.34 14.27 -13.68
CA ALA A 149 -8.28 15.23 -13.35
C ALA A 149 -6.98 14.96 -14.11
N ASP A 150 -6.83 15.53 -15.30
CA ASP A 150 -5.59 15.64 -16.10
C ASP A 150 -4.70 14.37 -16.22
N GLY A 151 -5.23 13.18 -15.91
CA GLY A 151 -4.57 11.89 -16.16
C GLY A 151 -3.40 11.53 -15.23
N GLU A 152 -3.07 12.33 -14.22
CA GLU A 152 -2.04 11.94 -13.25
C GLU A 152 -2.56 10.84 -12.32
N ARG A 153 -1.85 9.69 -12.30
CA ARG A 153 -2.27 8.51 -11.54
C ARG A 153 -2.02 8.67 -10.05
N PHE A 154 -2.95 8.17 -9.24
CA PHE A 154 -2.76 8.08 -7.79
C PHE A 154 -1.67 7.07 -7.40
N SER A 155 -0.88 7.41 -6.37
CA SER A 155 -0.26 6.43 -5.48
C SER A 155 -1.24 6.14 -4.36
N VAL A 156 -1.60 4.87 -4.17
CA VAL A 156 -2.65 4.46 -3.23
C VAL A 156 -2.05 3.67 -2.08
N VAL A 157 -2.32 4.09 -0.84
CA VAL A 157 -1.99 3.32 0.36
C VAL A 157 -3.28 2.83 1.00
N ILE A 158 -3.38 1.51 1.19
CA ILE A 158 -4.56 0.83 1.71
C ILE A 158 -4.26 0.31 3.11
N PHE A 159 -4.84 0.95 4.12
CA PHE A 159 -4.71 0.55 5.51
C PHE A 159 -5.71 -0.55 5.88
N GLY A 160 -5.22 -1.52 6.69
CA GLY A 160 -6.06 -2.61 7.19
C GLY A 160 -6.28 -3.74 6.18
N ALA A 161 -5.39 -3.87 5.21
CA ALA A 161 -5.54 -4.86 4.15
C ALA A 161 -5.22 -6.30 4.59
N MET A 162 -4.49 -6.47 5.68
CA MET A 162 -4.03 -7.76 6.19
C MET A 162 -4.25 -7.84 7.71
N GLY A 163 -4.21 -9.03 8.31
CA GLY A 163 -4.40 -9.22 9.76
C GLY A 163 -5.86 -9.44 10.17
N GLY A 164 -6.60 -10.30 9.46
CA GLY A 164 -7.99 -10.56 9.77
C GLY A 164 -8.48 -11.91 9.23
N ARG A 165 -9.61 -11.90 8.56
CA ARG A 165 -10.11 -13.08 7.84
C ARG A 165 -9.19 -13.37 6.66
N PHE A 166 -8.69 -14.59 6.59
CA PHE A 166 -7.75 -15.02 5.54
C PHE A 166 -8.32 -14.87 4.12
N ASP A 167 -9.60 -15.16 3.91
CA ASP A 167 -10.26 -14.99 2.61
C ASP A 167 -10.30 -13.51 2.18
N GLN A 168 -10.50 -12.58 3.10
CA GLN A 168 -10.43 -11.14 2.83
C GLN A 168 -8.99 -10.67 2.53
N GLU A 169 -8.01 -11.19 3.25
CA GLU A 169 -6.60 -10.89 2.96
C GLU A 169 -6.20 -11.32 1.55
N ILE A 170 -6.58 -12.55 1.16
CA ILE A 170 -6.33 -13.05 -0.20
C ILE A 170 -7.03 -12.17 -1.25
N GLN A 171 -8.25 -11.71 -0.98
CA GLN A 171 -8.96 -10.81 -1.89
C GLN A 171 -8.30 -9.42 -1.96
N ASN A 172 -7.79 -8.90 -0.83
CA ASN A 172 -7.04 -7.65 -0.82
C ASN A 172 -5.69 -7.79 -1.58
N LEU A 173 -4.99 -8.91 -1.41
CA LEU A 173 -3.79 -9.22 -2.19
C LEU A 173 -4.11 -9.35 -3.69
N ASN A 174 -5.26 -9.94 -4.06
CA ASN A 174 -5.71 -10.03 -5.44
C ASN A 174 -5.94 -8.63 -6.07
N ALA A 175 -6.30 -7.62 -5.27
CA ALA A 175 -6.43 -6.26 -5.78
C ALA A 175 -5.12 -5.70 -6.33
N LEU A 176 -3.95 -6.10 -5.79
CA LEU A 176 -2.64 -5.73 -6.34
C LEU A 176 -2.50 -6.17 -7.80
N PHE A 177 -3.00 -7.37 -8.15
CA PHE A 177 -2.94 -7.91 -9.51
C PHE A 177 -3.99 -7.30 -10.43
N ARG A 178 -5.19 -6.97 -9.90
CA ARG A 178 -6.29 -6.41 -10.70
C ARG A 178 -6.12 -4.95 -11.06
N TRP A 179 -5.44 -4.18 -10.21
CA TRP A 179 -5.38 -2.72 -10.29
C TRP A 179 -3.99 -2.15 -10.57
N HIS A 180 -2.96 -3.02 -10.83
CA HIS A 180 -1.57 -2.61 -11.01
C HIS A 180 -1.32 -1.63 -12.16
N ASP A 181 -2.13 -1.68 -13.22
CA ASP A 181 -2.01 -0.83 -14.41
C ASP A 181 -2.85 0.45 -14.35
N VAL A 182 -3.76 0.54 -13.37
CA VAL A 182 -4.63 1.70 -13.17
C VAL A 182 -3.93 2.78 -12.35
N PHE A 183 -3.26 2.40 -11.27
CA PHE A 183 -2.61 3.33 -10.35
C PHE A 183 -1.10 3.41 -10.60
N ARG A 184 -0.49 4.50 -10.15
CA ARG A 184 0.96 4.68 -10.21
C ARG A 184 1.67 3.69 -9.30
N ASP A 185 1.16 3.52 -8.09
CA ASP A 185 1.63 2.59 -7.09
C ASP A 185 0.46 2.16 -6.20
N LEU A 186 0.49 0.92 -5.72
CA LEU A 186 -0.53 0.36 -4.86
C LEU A 186 0.15 -0.41 -3.73
N VAL A 187 -0.01 0.06 -2.50
CA VAL A 187 0.61 -0.53 -1.31
C VAL A 187 -0.48 -0.96 -0.34
N LEU A 188 -0.49 -2.23 0.01
CA LEU A 188 -1.27 -2.74 1.13
C LEU A 188 -0.47 -2.56 2.41
N LEU A 189 -1.14 -2.12 3.48
CA LEU A 189 -0.51 -1.85 4.76
C LEU A 189 -1.37 -2.38 5.91
N SER A 190 -0.73 -3.06 6.84
CA SER A 190 -1.29 -3.44 8.14
C SER A 190 -0.41 -2.96 9.28
N GLU A 191 -0.73 -3.34 10.52
CA GLU A 191 0.12 -3.03 11.67
C GLU A 191 1.45 -3.80 11.64
N ASP A 192 1.51 -4.96 10.95
CA ASP A 192 2.63 -5.88 10.98
C ASP A 192 3.43 -5.93 9.68
N THR A 193 2.83 -5.54 8.55
CA THR A 193 3.48 -5.74 7.24
C THR A 193 2.95 -4.78 6.16
N THR A 194 3.81 -4.53 5.17
CA THR A 194 3.43 -3.96 3.88
C THR A 194 3.45 -5.03 2.79
N ALA A 195 2.67 -4.84 1.72
CA ALA A 195 2.74 -5.67 0.54
C ALA A 195 2.54 -4.84 -0.74
N ARG A 196 3.30 -5.17 -1.79
CA ARG A 196 3.20 -4.58 -3.13
C ARG A 196 3.52 -5.59 -4.21
N LEU A 197 3.04 -5.34 -5.43
CA LEU A 197 3.30 -6.19 -6.59
C LEU A 197 4.59 -5.76 -7.30
N LEU A 198 5.43 -6.72 -7.62
CA LEU A 198 6.57 -6.59 -8.51
C LEU A 198 6.25 -7.30 -9.83
N LEU A 199 6.36 -6.59 -10.95
CA LEU A 199 6.01 -7.10 -12.27
C LEU A 199 7.28 -7.50 -13.07
N PRO A 200 7.20 -8.49 -13.95
CA PRO A 200 8.31 -8.86 -14.82
C PRO A 200 8.68 -7.74 -15.80
N GLY A 201 9.86 -7.86 -16.42
CA GLY A 201 10.31 -6.96 -17.48
C GLY A 201 10.86 -5.62 -16.98
N ARG A 202 11.13 -5.48 -15.69
CA ARG A 202 11.76 -4.30 -15.08
C ARG A 202 12.61 -4.69 -13.88
N ARG A 203 13.57 -3.82 -13.55
CA ARG A 203 14.32 -3.88 -12.29
C ARG A 203 13.58 -3.06 -11.25
N HIS A 204 13.15 -3.70 -10.18
CA HIS A 204 12.58 -3.01 -9.02
C HIS A 204 13.70 -2.59 -8.08
N VAL A 205 13.67 -1.31 -7.68
CA VAL A 205 14.58 -0.71 -6.69
C VAL A 205 13.73 -0.39 -5.48
N ILE A 206 13.94 -1.09 -4.37
CA ILE A 206 13.10 -1.02 -3.17
C ILE A 206 13.90 -0.37 -2.05
N ALA A 207 13.40 0.74 -1.54
CA ALA A 207 13.95 1.51 -0.42
C ALA A 207 12.90 1.66 0.70
N PRO A 208 12.81 0.70 1.64
CA PRO A 208 11.92 0.77 2.79
C PRO A 208 12.30 1.91 3.74
N HIS A 209 11.37 2.32 4.59
CA HIS A 209 11.61 3.34 5.62
C HIS A 209 12.15 2.70 6.91
N LEU A 210 13.43 2.27 6.88
CA LEU A 210 14.09 1.51 7.94
C LEU A 210 14.32 2.28 9.25
N GLU A 211 14.32 3.61 9.19
CA GLU A 211 14.60 4.44 10.37
C GLU A 211 13.47 4.43 11.40
N THR A 212 12.22 4.31 10.95
CA THR A 212 11.07 4.49 11.85
C THR A 212 9.98 3.45 11.66
N PHE A 213 9.62 3.13 10.40
CA PHE A 213 8.35 2.42 10.14
C PHE A 213 8.50 0.96 9.75
N GLU A 214 9.58 0.59 9.08
CA GLU A 214 9.80 -0.76 8.59
C GLU A 214 11.05 -1.40 9.22
N THR A 215 11.05 -2.72 9.36
CA THR A 215 12.23 -3.48 9.78
C THR A 215 13.04 -3.92 8.56
N ARG A 216 14.13 -4.65 8.82
CA ARG A 216 14.92 -5.28 7.75
C ARG A 216 14.38 -6.65 7.33
N THR A 217 13.32 -7.15 7.93
CA THR A 217 12.68 -8.43 7.57
C THR A 217 11.80 -8.25 6.36
N CYS A 218 11.97 -9.11 5.36
CA CYS A 218 11.24 -9.03 4.10
C CYS A 218 10.95 -10.41 3.50
N GLY A 219 10.14 -10.41 2.44
CA GLY A 219 9.80 -11.63 1.72
C GLY A 219 9.40 -11.38 0.26
N LEU A 220 9.48 -12.45 -0.53
CA LEU A 220 9.01 -12.53 -1.92
C LEU A 220 8.09 -13.73 -2.06
N VAL A 221 6.83 -13.48 -2.44
CA VAL A 221 5.78 -14.50 -2.49
C VAL A 221 5.19 -14.62 -3.90
N PRO A 222 5.27 -15.81 -4.53
CA PRO A 222 4.76 -16.07 -5.87
C PRO A 222 3.27 -16.45 -5.84
N LEU A 223 2.35 -15.48 -5.57
CA LEU A 223 0.92 -15.76 -5.43
C LEU A 223 0.20 -16.07 -6.74
N ALA A 224 0.66 -15.50 -7.86
CA ALA A 224 0.00 -15.66 -9.17
C ALA A 224 0.53 -16.86 -9.99
N GLY A 225 1.20 -17.79 -9.34
CA GLY A 225 1.82 -18.95 -9.98
C GLY A 225 3.34 -18.95 -9.84
N ALA A 226 3.98 -19.95 -10.43
CA ALA A 226 5.43 -20.11 -10.31
C ALA A 226 6.20 -18.99 -11.03
N CYS A 227 7.20 -18.45 -10.37
CA CYS A 227 8.19 -17.55 -10.94
C CYS A 227 9.42 -18.37 -11.34
N ALA A 228 9.67 -18.51 -12.62
CA ALA A 228 10.73 -19.38 -13.15
C ALA A 228 12.15 -18.89 -12.79
N SER A 229 12.33 -17.57 -12.65
CA SER A 229 13.61 -16.98 -12.30
C SER A 229 13.38 -15.68 -11.52
N CYS A 230 14.11 -15.51 -10.44
CA CYS A 230 14.16 -14.27 -9.65
C CYS A 230 15.59 -14.01 -9.21
N THR A 231 16.08 -12.79 -9.47
CA THR A 231 17.40 -12.34 -8.99
C THR A 231 17.23 -11.14 -8.06
N THR A 232 18.03 -11.12 -7.01
CA THR A 232 18.02 -10.04 -6.03
C THR A 232 19.43 -9.57 -5.71
N THR A 233 19.53 -8.34 -5.19
CA THR A 233 20.76 -7.83 -4.57
C THR A 233 20.41 -7.05 -3.31
N GLY A 234 21.25 -7.13 -2.29
CA GLY A 234 21.08 -6.41 -1.05
C GLY A 234 20.32 -7.17 0.02
N LEU A 235 20.05 -8.45 -0.19
CA LEU A 235 19.47 -9.36 0.81
C LEU A 235 20.54 -10.26 1.42
N LYS A 236 20.30 -10.73 2.63
CA LYS A 236 21.18 -11.71 3.29
C LYS A 236 21.22 -13.04 2.54
N TRP A 237 20.09 -13.41 1.93
CA TRP A 237 19.96 -14.57 1.08
C TRP A 237 19.47 -14.11 -0.29
N ASP A 238 20.40 -13.54 -1.05
CA ASP A 238 20.12 -13.12 -2.43
C ASP A 238 19.77 -14.32 -3.31
N LEU A 239 18.81 -14.11 -4.20
CA LEU A 239 18.41 -15.09 -5.20
C LEU A 239 19.22 -14.84 -6.48
N ASP A 240 19.73 -15.92 -7.08
CA ASP A 240 20.58 -15.89 -8.28
C ASP A 240 19.83 -16.27 -9.58
N GLY A 241 18.53 -16.54 -9.46
CA GLY A 241 17.70 -16.93 -10.59
C GLY A 241 17.76 -18.42 -10.96
N SER A 242 18.57 -19.22 -10.28
CA SER A 242 18.76 -20.65 -10.59
C SER A 242 17.60 -21.54 -10.12
N MET A 243 16.87 -21.12 -9.09
CA MET A 243 15.75 -21.87 -8.52
C MET A 243 14.42 -21.18 -8.80
N PRO A 244 13.43 -21.90 -9.35
CA PRO A 244 12.08 -21.38 -9.49
C PRO A 244 11.41 -21.23 -8.13
N MET A 245 10.60 -20.17 -7.99
CA MET A 245 9.78 -19.90 -6.80
C MET A 245 8.34 -20.34 -7.04
N GLY A 246 7.67 -20.94 -6.05
CA GLY A 246 6.28 -21.37 -6.17
C GLY A 246 5.80 -22.09 -4.93
N PHE A 247 4.47 -22.16 -4.77
CA PHE A 247 3.86 -22.99 -3.71
C PHE A 247 4.21 -24.46 -3.92
N GLY A 248 4.56 -25.15 -2.83
CA GLY A 248 5.13 -26.49 -2.87
C GLY A 248 6.63 -26.54 -3.11
N GLY A 249 7.28 -25.40 -3.38
CA GLY A 249 8.71 -25.24 -3.58
C GLY A 249 9.26 -24.05 -2.79
N LEU A 250 10.16 -23.27 -3.39
CA LEU A 250 10.79 -22.12 -2.75
C LEU A 250 9.82 -20.94 -2.64
N ILE A 251 9.66 -20.42 -1.43
CA ILE A 251 9.11 -19.09 -1.13
C ILE A 251 10.15 -18.38 -0.27
N SER A 252 10.58 -17.17 -0.67
CA SER A 252 11.54 -16.39 0.11
C SER A 252 10.82 -15.69 1.26
N THR A 253 10.79 -16.31 2.42
CA THR A 253 10.22 -15.76 3.66
C THR A 253 11.33 -15.51 4.68
N SER A 254 11.10 -14.57 5.60
CA SER A 254 12.05 -14.23 6.66
C SER A 254 13.45 -13.87 6.11
N ASN A 255 13.51 -13.31 4.93
CA ASN A 255 14.73 -12.76 4.37
C ASN A 255 15.07 -11.43 5.08
N HIS A 256 16.28 -10.92 4.89
CA HIS A 256 16.76 -9.76 5.63
C HIS A 256 17.54 -8.82 4.72
N LEU A 257 17.22 -7.51 4.80
CA LEU A 257 17.96 -6.48 4.09
C LEU A 257 19.33 -6.28 4.74
N VAL A 258 20.39 -6.42 3.97
CA VAL A 258 21.78 -6.10 4.40
C VAL A 258 22.25 -4.77 3.81
N ALA A 259 21.48 -4.22 2.87
CA ALA A 259 21.64 -2.87 2.30
C ALA A 259 20.36 -2.05 2.56
N ASP A 260 20.45 -0.73 2.44
CA ASP A 260 19.28 0.15 2.57
C ASP A 260 18.41 0.17 1.30
N VAL A 261 18.95 -0.36 0.21
CA VAL A 261 18.26 -0.53 -1.07
C VAL A 261 18.45 -1.97 -1.56
N VAL A 262 17.34 -2.57 -1.98
CA VAL A 262 17.29 -3.90 -2.56
C VAL A 262 16.88 -3.80 -4.03
N THR A 263 17.50 -4.58 -4.90
CA THR A 263 17.00 -4.73 -6.28
C THR A 263 16.38 -6.10 -6.48
N VAL A 264 15.31 -6.16 -7.28
CA VAL A 264 14.62 -7.40 -7.64
C VAL A 264 14.30 -7.39 -9.14
N GLU A 265 14.68 -8.46 -9.83
CA GLU A 265 14.24 -8.76 -11.20
C GLU A 265 13.57 -10.13 -11.20
N CYS A 266 12.38 -10.24 -11.76
CA CYS A 266 11.61 -11.48 -11.76
C CYS A 266 11.00 -11.79 -13.14
N SER A 267 10.87 -13.06 -13.44
CA SER A 267 10.27 -13.53 -14.70
C SER A 267 8.73 -13.56 -14.68
N HIS A 268 8.13 -13.58 -13.48
CA HIS A 268 6.69 -13.60 -13.25
C HIS A 268 6.35 -12.71 -12.05
N PRO A 269 5.11 -12.23 -11.91
CA PRO A 269 4.73 -11.35 -10.82
C PRO A 269 5.01 -11.96 -9.44
N LEU A 270 5.60 -11.18 -8.55
CA LEU A 270 5.86 -11.53 -7.15
C LEU A 270 5.25 -10.46 -6.23
N VAL A 271 4.81 -10.87 -5.05
CA VAL A 271 4.47 -9.94 -3.99
C VAL A 271 5.69 -9.75 -3.09
N TRP A 272 6.17 -8.51 -3.00
CA TRP A 272 7.16 -8.10 -2.01
C TRP A 272 6.45 -7.73 -0.71
N THR A 273 7.02 -8.16 0.42
CA THR A 273 6.56 -7.77 1.76
C THR A 273 7.72 -7.25 2.60
N THR A 274 7.43 -6.25 3.44
CA THR A 274 8.37 -5.77 4.48
C THR A 274 7.63 -5.78 5.81
N GLU A 275 8.28 -6.27 6.87
CA GLU A 275 7.76 -6.24 8.23
C GLU A 275 7.76 -4.80 8.76
N MET A 276 6.69 -4.42 9.45
CA MET A 276 6.57 -3.13 10.12
C MET A 276 7.26 -3.15 11.47
N GLN A 277 7.77 -1.98 11.92
CA GLN A 277 8.29 -1.83 13.27
C GLN A 277 7.19 -2.13 14.29
N PRO A 278 7.49 -2.92 15.34
CA PRO A 278 6.52 -3.20 16.39
C PRO A 278 5.96 -1.90 16.97
N GLN A 279 4.65 -1.88 17.14
CA GLN A 279 3.98 -0.75 17.80
C GLN A 279 4.11 -0.93 19.32
N PRO A 280 4.67 0.02 20.07
CA PRO A 280 4.81 -0.08 21.51
C PRO A 280 3.48 0.02 22.27
#